data_42381f44e691816a9539f46a63502a89
#
_entry.id   42381f44e691816a9539f46a63502a89
#
_cell.length_a   1.000
_cell.length_b   1.000
_cell.length_c   1.000
_cell.angle_alpha   90.00
_cell.angle_beta   90.00
_cell.angle_gamma   90.00
#
_symmetry.space_group_name_H-M   'P 1'
#
loop_
_entity.id
_entity.type
_entity.pdbx_description
1 polymer ?
#
loop_
_entity_poly.entity_id
_entity_poly.type
_entity_poly.pdbx_seq_one_letter_code
_entity_poly.pdbx_strand_id
1 'polypeptide(L)'
;MSEMSWNDAIAQVLTDAGTPMSVKDITATIAAKGYRTLSGKTPEATVSAQLTSAKTGHRYMSPSKGLYTLAGTPKKTAPKKISPKPAAKRSLRKQTDQMGLINAFGMFWSRTEVDWRGKTPKLLGTPSNGGNATDFSNQAGVYLLYDSSGRVVYVGKVEQARLGLRLAEHTKDRLSSRWDRFSWFGVRSVKADGKLGDMPSSGISVSTLIATMEALLIEGLEPPQNRRQGDGFRAVEFLQQTDPDLADRRRRQDIQALLNGG
;
A
#
# COMPACT_ATOMS: atom_id res chain seq x y z
N MET A 1 5.22 -43.12 26.98
CA MET A 1 6.25 -42.23 26.46
C MET A 1 6.14 -40.87 27.17
N SER A 2 7.25 -40.37 27.69
CA SER A 2 7.23 -39.06 28.40
C SER A 2 6.91 -37.95 27.41
N GLU A 3 5.90 -37.11 27.74
CA GLU A 3 5.56 -35.93 26.92
C GLU A 3 6.74 -34.95 26.90
N MET A 4 7.05 -34.39 25.75
CA MET A 4 8.09 -33.39 25.59
C MET A 4 7.65 -32.05 26.22
N SER A 5 8.60 -31.26 26.71
CA SER A 5 8.28 -29.89 27.08
C SER A 5 7.84 -29.07 25.86
N TRP A 6 7.05 -27.99 26.06
CA TRP A 6 6.65 -27.12 24.94
C TRP A 6 7.85 -26.58 24.15
N ASN A 7 8.90 -26.17 24.83
CA ASN A 7 10.10 -25.65 24.18
C ASN A 7 10.87 -26.69 23.37
N ASP A 8 10.92 -27.94 23.87
CA ASP A 8 11.63 -29.00 23.14
C ASP A 8 10.81 -29.49 21.95
N ALA A 9 9.48 -29.57 22.08
CA ALA A 9 8.59 -29.92 20.98
C ALA A 9 8.64 -28.87 19.85
N ILE A 10 8.63 -27.58 20.20
CA ILE A 10 8.77 -26.47 19.22
C ILE A 10 10.15 -26.53 18.55
N ALA A 11 11.22 -26.70 19.32
CA ALA A 11 12.58 -26.77 18.78
C ALA A 11 12.76 -27.97 17.85
N GLN A 12 12.21 -29.13 18.19
CA GLN A 12 12.25 -30.34 17.36
C GLN A 12 11.53 -30.14 16.03
N VAL A 13 10.32 -29.56 16.06
CA VAL A 13 9.54 -29.26 14.85
C VAL A 13 10.31 -28.30 13.93
N LEU A 14 10.90 -27.23 14.47
CA LEU A 14 11.67 -26.25 13.69
C LEU A 14 12.97 -26.84 13.15
N THR A 15 13.62 -27.76 13.88
CA THR A 15 14.81 -28.49 13.43
C THR A 15 14.47 -29.40 12.26
N ASP A 16 13.40 -30.20 12.41
CA ASP A 16 12.96 -31.15 11.39
C ASP A 16 12.50 -30.45 10.10
N ALA A 17 11.86 -29.30 10.24
CA ALA A 17 11.37 -28.52 9.11
C ALA A 17 12.50 -27.84 8.32
N GLY A 18 13.57 -27.38 8.99
CA GLY A 18 14.69 -26.66 8.38
C GLY A 18 14.32 -25.35 7.68
N THR A 19 13.06 -24.92 7.78
CA THR A 19 12.48 -23.71 7.18
C THR A 19 11.64 -22.96 8.20
N PRO A 20 11.50 -21.64 8.09
CA PRO A 20 10.64 -20.87 8.99
C PRO A 20 9.17 -21.31 8.91
N MET A 21 8.52 -21.49 10.07
CA MET A 21 7.14 -21.96 10.19
C MET A 21 6.26 -20.96 10.93
N SER A 22 4.95 -20.95 10.62
CA SER A 22 3.97 -20.16 11.37
C SER A 22 3.61 -20.84 12.71
N VAL A 23 3.09 -20.05 13.67
CA VAL A 23 2.59 -20.60 14.96
C VAL A 23 1.57 -21.72 14.73
N LYS A 24 0.68 -21.54 13.77
CA LYS A 24 -0.36 -22.52 13.41
C LYS A 24 0.24 -23.83 12.91
N ASP A 25 1.22 -23.74 12.00
CA ASP A 25 1.87 -24.94 11.42
C ASP A 25 2.73 -25.67 12.46
N ILE A 26 3.42 -24.95 13.34
CA ILE A 26 4.17 -25.53 14.46
C ILE A 26 3.23 -26.29 15.37
N THR A 27 2.10 -25.68 15.76
CA THR A 27 1.11 -26.32 16.65
C THR A 27 0.51 -27.57 16.03
N ALA A 28 0.14 -27.51 14.75
CA ALA A 28 -0.41 -28.65 14.02
C ALA A 28 0.61 -29.79 13.89
N THR A 29 1.88 -29.48 13.66
CA THR A 29 2.96 -30.48 13.52
C THR A 29 3.28 -31.14 14.87
N ILE A 30 3.26 -30.39 15.99
CA ILE A 30 3.43 -30.96 17.34
C ILE A 30 2.35 -32.02 17.62
N ALA A 31 1.08 -31.72 17.29
CA ALA A 31 -0.03 -32.66 17.43
C ALA A 31 0.11 -33.88 16.53
N ALA A 32 0.39 -33.66 15.26
CA ALA A 32 0.50 -34.74 14.25
C ALA A 32 1.65 -35.72 14.55
N LYS A 33 2.76 -35.22 15.09
CA LYS A 33 3.90 -36.05 15.49
C LYS A 33 3.79 -36.65 16.90
N GLY A 34 2.74 -36.31 17.65
CA GLY A 34 2.51 -36.81 18.99
C GLY A 34 3.57 -36.37 20.00
N TYR A 35 4.30 -35.30 19.74
CA TYR A 35 5.31 -34.79 20.67
C TYR A 35 4.72 -34.30 21.98
N ARG A 36 3.48 -33.82 21.91
CA ARG A 36 2.72 -33.40 23.09
C ARG A 36 1.22 -33.42 22.83
N THR A 37 0.44 -33.74 23.88
CA THR A 37 -1.02 -33.64 23.85
C THR A 37 -1.42 -32.17 23.94
N LEU A 38 -2.24 -31.69 23.00
CA LEU A 38 -2.74 -30.31 23.00
C LEU A 38 -3.90 -30.20 24.01
N SER A 39 -3.59 -29.86 25.25
CA SER A 39 -4.59 -29.61 26.29
C SER A 39 -4.83 -28.10 26.44
N GLY A 40 -6.09 -27.66 26.38
CA GLY A 40 -6.51 -26.24 26.51
C GLY A 40 -7.30 -25.69 25.32
N LYS A 41 -8.02 -24.58 25.56
CA LYS A 41 -8.86 -23.94 24.53
C LYS A 41 -8.08 -23.22 23.42
N THR A 42 -6.79 -22.91 23.64
CA THR A 42 -5.97 -22.14 22.70
C THR A 42 -4.50 -22.59 22.71
N PRO A 43 -4.18 -23.80 22.16
CA PRO A 43 -2.80 -24.31 22.12
C PRO A 43 -1.85 -23.41 21.32
N GLU A 44 -2.34 -22.74 20.28
CA GLU A 44 -1.57 -21.77 19.49
C GLU A 44 -1.09 -20.58 20.33
N ALA A 45 -1.89 -20.08 21.28
CA ALA A 45 -1.48 -19.01 22.19
C ALA A 45 -0.32 -19.47 23.10
N THR A 46 -0.32 -20.72 23.54
CA THR A 46 0.78 -21.29 24.32
C THR A 46 2.06 -21.37 23.51
N VAL A 47 2.00 -21.85 22.26
CA VAL A 47 3.15 -21.90 21.35
C VAL A 47 3.67 -20.50 21.06
N SER A 48 2.79 -19.53 20.80
CA SER A 48 3.16 -18.12 20.60
C SER A 48 3.87 -17.52 21.81
N ALA A 49 3.35 -17.77 23.03
CA ALA A 49 3.97 -17.31 24.26
C ALA A 49 5.38 -17.90 24.47
N GLN A 50 5.59 -19.16 24.15
CA GLN A 50 6.91 -19.81 24.24
C GLN A 50 7.91 -19.23 23.21
N LEU A 51 7.47 -18.96 22.00
CA LEU A 51 8.31 -18.38 20.93
C LEU A 51 8.77 -16.95 21.23
N THR A 52 7.97 -16.19 22.02
CA THR A 52 8.23 -14.78 22.36
C THR A 52 8.76 -14.56 23.78
N SER A 53 8.82 -15.63 24.61
CA SER A 53 9.22 -15.52 26.00
C SER A 53 10.69 -15.16 26.17
N ALA A 54 10.99 -14.15 26.98
CA ALA A 54 12.36 -13.78 27.39
C ALA A 54 13.10 -14.91 28.15
N LYS A 55 12.36 -15.84 28.78
CA LYS A 55 12.92 -16.99 29.50
C LYS A 55 13.54 -18.05 28.59
N THR A 56 13.19 -18.07 27.31
CA THR A 56 13.73 -19.01 26.32
C THR A 56 15.01 -18.46 25.64
N GLY A 57 15.51 -17.30 26.06
CA GLY A 57 16.79 -16.72 25.73
C GLY A 57 17.17 -16.86 24.26
N HIS A 58 16.67 -16.02 23.38
CA HIS A 58 17.05 -15.92 21.97
C HIS A 58 17.10 -17.26 21.18
N ARG A 59 16.47 -18.34 21.68
CA ARG A 59 16.45 -19.66 21.03
C ARG A 59 15.72 -19.65 19.69
N TYR A 60 14.77 -18.71 19.54
CA TYR A 60 13.96 -18.57 18.33
C TYR A 60 14.14 -17.19 17.71
N MET A 61 14.17 -17.12 16.38
CA MET A 61 14.23 -15.90 15.60
C MET A 61 12.99 -15.79 14.71
N SER A 62 12.49 -14.57 14.50
CA SER A 62 11.43 -14.29 13.54
C SER A 62 12.03 -13.64 12.28
N PRO A 63 12.36 -14.41 11.22
CA PRO A 63 12.94 -13.88 9.99
C PRO A 63 11.95 -13.06 9.17
N SER A 64 10.66 -13.19 9.43
CA SER A 64 9.58 -12.36 8.86
C SER A 64 8.34 -12.43 9.74
N LYS A 65 7.41 -11.48 9.60
CA LYS A 65 6.21 -11.35 10.45
C LYS A 65 5.44 -12.67 10.51
N GLY A 66 5.33 -13.24 11.71
CA GLY A 66 4.56 -14.46 11.98
C GLY A 66 5.23 -15.78 11.64
N LEU A 67 6.49 -15.77 11.19
CA LEU A 67 7.29 -16.98 10.94
C LEU A 67 8.44 -17.07 11.94
N TYR A 68 8.72 -18.27 12.41
CA TYR A 68 9.74 -18.55 13.43
C TYR A 68 10.70 -19.63 12.98
N THR A 69 11.98 -19.52 13.39
CA THR A 69 13.04 -20.50 13.18
C THR A 69 13.97 -20.54 14.40
N LEU A 70 14.80 -21.58 14.51
CA LEU A 70 15.83 -21.65 15.56
C LEU A 70 16.95 -20.62 15.30
N ALA A 71 17.37 -19.94 16.36
CA ALA A 71 18.55 -19.09 16.34
C ALA A 71 19.80 -20.00 16.25
N GLY A 72 20.59 -19.84 15.19
CA GLY A 72 21.85 -20.61 15.04
C GLY A 72 21.85 -21.73 14.01
N THR A 73 20.78 -21.96 13.27
CA THR A 73 20.85 -22.87 12.09
C THR A 73 21.56 -22.16 10.94
N PRO A 74 22.77 -22.62 10.51
CA PRO A 74 23.42 -22.01 9.34
C PRO A 74 22.58 -22.31 8.10
N LYS A 75 22.31 -21.26 7.32
CA LYS A 75 21.78 -21.38 5.96
C LYS A 75 22.65 -22.37 5.17
N LYS A 76 22.16 -23.54 4.82
CA LYS A 76 22.77 -24.38 3.78
C LYS A 76 22.64 -23.64 2.45
N THR A 77 23.65 -22.88 2.10
CA THR A 77 23.83 -22.34 0.76
C THR A 77 24.54 -23.40 -0.09
N ALA A 78 23.80 -24.00 -0.99
CA ALA A 78 24.43 -24.73 -2.11
C ALA A 78 25.02 -23.73 -3.11
N PRO A 79 26.18 -24.01 -3.73
CA PRO A 79 26.85 -23.08 -4.63
C PRO A 79 26.06 -22.95 -5.94
N LYS A 80 25.58 -21.77 -6.26
CA LYS A 80 24.83 -21.49 -7.48
C LYS A 80 25.78 -21.00 -8.56
N LYS A 81 25.97 -21.83 -9.61
CA LYS A 81 26.59 -21.44 -10.89
C LYS A 81 25.86 -20.24 -11.46
N ILE A 82 26.62 -19.22 -11.83
CA ILE A 82 26.13 -18.01 -12.49
C ILE A 82 25.91 -18.34 -13.97
N SER A 83 24.66 -18.38 -14.41
CA SER A 83 24.27 -18.27 -15.80
C SER A 83 23.21 -17.17 -15.88
N PRO A 84 23.28 -16.22 -16.82
CA PRO A 84 22.28 -15.18 -16.94
C PRO A 84 21.00 -15.80 -17.50
N LYS A 85 19.96 -15.89 -16.68
CA LYS A 85 18.62 -16.31 -17.09
C LYS A 85 17.74 -15.08 -17.29
N PRO A 86 16.97 -15.02 -18.38
CA PRO A 86 16.12 -13.84 -18.65
C PRO A 86 15.12 -13.65 -17.51
N ALA A 87 14.76 -12.39 -17.26
CA ALA A 87 13.85 -11.95 -16.24
C ALA A 87 12.58 -12.82 -16.25
N ALA A 88 12.49 -13.74 -15.29
CA ALA A 88 11.30 -14.54 -15.09
C ALA A 88 10.17 -13.59 -14.67
N LYS A 89 9.14 -13.52 -15.51
CA LYS A 89 7.83 -12.95 -15.17
C LYS A 89 7.44 -13.44 -13.78
N ARG A 90 7.48 -12.51 -12.83
CA ARG A 90 6.95 -12.73 -11.48
C ARG A 90 5.48 -13.08 -11.68
N SER A 91 5.13 -14.36 -11.53
CA SER A 91 3.76 -14.81 -11.65
C SER A 91 2.93 -13.96 -10.70
N LEU A 92 1.98 -13.22 -11.27
CA LEU A 92 0.90 -12.61 -10.54
C LEU A 92 0.22 -13.74 -9.76
N ARG A 93 0.57 -13.88 -8.48
CA ARG A 93 -0.32 -14.58 -7.55
C ARG A 93 -1.68 -13.95 -7.75
N LYS A 94 -2.67 -14.76 -8.12
CA LYS A 94 -4.08 -14.38 -8.03
C LYS A 94 -4.26 -13.70 -6.67
N GLN A 95 -4.29 -12.37 -6.67
CA GLN A 95 -4.82 -11.60 -5.57
C GLN A 95 -6.29 -11.94 -5.53
N THR A 96 -6.65 -12.88 -4.67
CA THR A 96 -8.02 -13.02 -4.21
C THR A 96 -8.34 -11.70 -3.51
N ASP A 97 -9.20 -10.95 -4.16
CA ASP A 97 -9.64 -9.60 -3.89
C ASP A 97 -10.15 -9.44 -2.45
N GLN A 98 -9.27 -9.03 -1.55
CA GLN A 98 -9.66 -8.09 -0.52
C GLN A 98 -9.27 -6.70 -1.04
N MET A 99 -10.03 -6.19 -1.99
CA MET A 99 -9.93 -4.81 -2.43
C MET A 99 -10.17 -3.94 -1.20
N GLY A 100 -9.15 -3.13 -0.85
CA GLY A 100 -9.32 -2.06 0.11
C GLY A 100 -10.40 -1.09 -0.39
N LEU A 101 -10.97 -0.29 0.50
CA LEU A 101 -11.90 0.77 0.10
C LEU A 101 -11.19 1.82 -0.77
N ILE A 102 -9.94 2.15 -0.43
CA ILE A 102 -9.06 3.01 -1.24
C ILE A 102 -8.08 2.12 -2.00
N ASN A 103 -8.03 2.28 -3.31
CA ASN A 103 -7.22 1.45 -4.21
C ASN A 103 -6.07 2.21 -4.86
N ALA A 104 -6.17 3.54 -4.95
CA ALA A 104 -5.14 4.42 -5.46
C ALA A 104 -5.23 5.78 -4.78
N PHE A 105 -4.13 6.48 -4.65
CA PHE A 105 -4.11 7.84 -4.12
C PHE A 105 -2.96 8.66 -4.70
N GLY A 106 -3.06 9.98 -4.62
CA GLY A 106 -1.99 10.92 -4.94
C GLY A 106 -1.92 12.00 -3.89
N MET A 107 -0.69 12.33 -3.45
CA MET A 107 -0.44 13.29 -2.39
C MET A 107 0.18 14.57 -2.93
N PHE A 108 -0.31 15.71 -2.45
CA PHE A 108 0.23 17.05 -2.70
C PHE A 108 0.50 17.39 -4.18
N TRP A 109 -0.36 16.89 -5.07
CA TRP A 109 -0.28 17.19 -6.50
C TRP A 109 -0.43 18.69 -6.73
N SER A 110 0.40 19.23 -7.62
CA SER A 110 0.38 20.66 -7.92
C SER A 110 -0.77 21.01 -8.87
N ARG A 111 -1.54 22.02 -8.50
CA ARG A 111 -2.58 22.58 -9.36
C ARG A 111 -2.01 23.08 -10.69
N THR A 112 -0.81 23.61 -10.70
CA THR A 112 -0.16 24.17 -11.89
C THR A 112 0.25 23.10 -12.91
N GLU A 113 0.40 21.84 -12.49
CA GLU A 113 0.77 20.71 -13.36
C GLU A 113 -0.42 20.09 -14.09
N VAL A 114 -1.62 20.66 -13.93
CA VAL A 114 -2.83 20.20 -14.61
C VAL A 114 -3.30 21.24 -15.62
N ASP A 115 -3.62 20.82 -16.83
CA ASP A 115 -4.26 21.69 -17.82
C ASP A 115 -5.78 21.80 -17.58
N TRP A 116 -6.21 22.89 -16.99
CA TRP A 116 -7.61 23.14 -16.66
C TRP A 116 -8.46 23.72 -17.81
N ARG A 117 -7.87 23.94 -18.97
CA ARG A 117 -8.55 24.60 -20.12
C ARG A 117 -9.39 23.63 -20.95
N GLY A 118 -9.08 22.33 -20.88
CA GLY A 118 -9.83 21.31 -21.59
C GLY A 118 -11.24 21.06 -21.03
N LYS A 119 -12.08 20.38 -21.80
CA LYS A 119 -13.41 19.94 -21.32
C LYS A 119 -13.30 18.98 -20.12
N THR A 120 -12.30 18.12 -20.13
CA THR A 120 -11.98 17.21 -19.02
C THR A 120 -10.47 17.30 -18.78
N PRO A 121 -10.03 17.92 -17.68
CA PRO A 121 -8.61 18.01 -17.36
C PRO A 121 -8.05 16.60 -17.07
N LYS A 122 -6.87 16.30 -17.58
CA LYS A 122 -6.16 15.05 -17.34
C LYS A 122 -5.44 15.11 -15.98
N LEU A 123 -5.66 14.15 -15.14
CA LEU A 123 -4.97 13.97 -13.86
C LEU A 123 -3.99 12.80 -14.00
N LEU A 124 -2.81 13.07 -14.54
CA LEU A 124 -1.83 12.04 -14.87
C LEU A 124 -0.94 11.71 -13.68
N GLY A 125 -0.75 10.44 -13.42
CA GLY A 125 0.17 9.95 -12.39
C GLY A 125 0.78 8.61 -12.74
N THR A 126 2.01 8.38 -12.25
CA THR A 126 2.73 7.12 -12.38
C THR A 126 2.82 6.46 -11.01
N PRO A 127 2.64 5.14 -10.90
CA PRO A 127 2.80 4.45 -9.62
C PRO A 127 4.19 4.67 -9.05
N SER A 128 4.30 4.90 -7.74
CA SER A 128 5.58 5.11 -7.04
C SER A 128 6.54 3.90 -7.15
N ASN A 129 5.99 2.71 -7.40
CA ASN A 129 6.76 1.48 -7.62
C ASN A 129 7.07 1.19 -9.10
N GLY A 130 6.83 2.15 -10.00
CA GLY A 130 7.03 2.04 -11.45
C GLY A 130 5.83 1.43 -12.18
N GLY A 131 5.64 1.82 -13.42
CA GLY A 131 4.55 1.34 -14.27
C GLY A 131 4.08 2.38 -15.29
N ASN A 132 2.94 2.11 -15.92
CA ASN A 132 2.34 3.01 -16.90
C ASN A 132 1.66 4.20 -16.22
N ALA A 133 1.71 5.36 -16.87
CA ALA A 133 0.94 6.52 -16.46
C ALA A 133 -0.56 6.23 -16.55
N THR A 134 -1.30 6.70 -15.58
CA THR A 134 -2.76 6.55 -15.46
C THR A 134 -3.40 7.92 -15.39
N ASP A 135 -4.53 8.10 -16.09
CA ASP A 135 -5.36 9.29 -15.96
C ASP A 135 -6.46 9.07 -14.92
N PHE A 136 -6.41 9.84 -13.84
CA PHE A 136 -7.35 9.80 -12.72
C PHE A 136 -8.51 10.79 -12.85
N SER A 137 -8.70 11.45 -13.99
CA SER A 137 -9.82 12.39 -14.21
C SER A 137 -11.19 11.76 -13.94
N ASN A 138 -11.33 10.46 -14.20
CA ASN A 138 -12.53 9.67 -13.96
C ASN A 138 -12.45 8.84 -12.65
N GLN A 139 -11.68 9.27 -11.66
CA GLN A 139 -11.68 8.64 -10.34
C GLN A 139 -12.88 9.11 -9.52
N ALA A 140 -13.28 8.28 -8.56
CA ALA A 140 -14.25 8.60 -7.50
C ALA A 140 -13.60 8.39 -6.13
N GLY A 141 -14.01 9.17 -5.13
CA GLY A 141 -13.44 9.11 -3.79
C GLY A 141 -13.49 10.44 -3.05
N VAL A 142 -12.49 10.69 -2.21
CA VAL A 142 -12.36 11.96 -1.48
C VAL A 142 -11.10 12.70 -1.92
N TYR A 143 -11.09 14.01 -1.72
CA TYR A 143 -9.94 14.85 -2.02
C TYR A 143 -9.82 15.98 -1.01
N LEU A 144 -8.59 16.46 -0.85
CA LEU A 144 -8.23 17.59 0.00
C LEU A 144 -7.60 18.67 -0.86
N LEU A 145 -7.93 19.93 -0.58
CA LEU A 145 -7.29 21.09 -1.20
C LEU A 145 -6.44 21.79 -0.15
N TYR A 146 -5.24 22.20 -0.53
CA TYR A 146 -4.27 22.85 0.36
C TYR A 146 -3.94 24.24 -0.14
N ASP A 147 -3.74 25.18 0.79
CA ASP A 147 -3.20 26.51 0.48
C ASP A 147 -1.67 26.44 0.26
N SER A 148 -1.06 27.58 -0.06
CA SER A 148 0.38 27.71 -0.27
C SER A 148 1.22 27.39 0.98
N SER A 149 0.63 27.43 2.17
CA SER A 149 1.28 27.04 3.43
C SER A 149 1.14 25.53 3.74
N GLY A 150 0.45 24.77 2.88
CA GLY A 150 0.21 23.34 3.06
C GLY A 150 -0.95 23.02 4.02
N ARG A 151 -1.76 24.00 4.42
CA ARG A 151 -2.94 23.76 5.26
C ARG A 151 -4.13 23.32 4.42
N VAL A 152 -4.88 22.33 4.91
CA VAL A 152 -6.13 21.90 4.29
C VAL A 152 -7.16 23.04 4.38
N VAL A 153 -7.59 23.54 3.22
CA VAL A 153 -8.64 24.58 3.11
C VAL A 153 -9.99 24.01 2.70
N TYR A 154 -10.01 22.80 2.16
CA TYR A 154 -11.25 22.15 1.77
C TYR A 154 -11.09 20.63 1.68
N VAL A 155 -12.11 19.91 2.14
CA VAL A 155 -12.28 18.48 1.94
C VAL A 155 -13.54 18.25 1.12
N GLY A 156 -13.45 17.47 0.07
CA GLY A 156 -14.58 17.17 -0.79
C GLY A 156 -14.70 15.71 -1.17
N LYS A 157 -15.84 15.32 -1.68
CA LYS A 157 -16.11 13.97 -2.18
C LYS A 157 -16.58 13.98 -3.63
N VAL A 158 -16.32 12.89 -4.32
CA VAL A 158 -16.79 12.61 -5.68
C VAL A 158 -17.33 11.19 -5.71
N GLU A 159 -18.65 11.06 -5.73
CA GLU A 159 -19.33 9.76 -5.74
C GLU A 159 -19.45 9.18 -7.16
N GLN A 160 -19.52 10.04 -8.16
CA GLN A 160 -19.45 9.67 -9.57
C GLN A 160 -18.02 9.77 -10.09
N ALA A 161 -17.70 9.04 -11.14
CA ALA A 161 -16.37 8.98 -11.75
C ALA A 161 -16.00 10.29 -12.49
N ARG A 162 -15.78 11.40 -11.76
CA ARG A 162 -15.56 12.75 -12.33
C ARG A 162 -14.59 13.64 -11.53
N LEU A 163 -13.58 13.07 -10.89
CA LEU A 163 -12.65 13.82 -10.02
C LEU A 163 -12.03 15.04 -10.76
N GLY A 164 -11.56 14.87 -11.99
CA GLY A 164 -10.97 15.95 -12.77
C GLY A 164 -11.94 17.12 -13.00
N LEU A 165 -13.19 16.82 -13.36
CA LEU A 165 -14.23 17.86 -13.52
C LEU A 165 -14.53 18.56 -12.20
N ARG A 166 -14.59 17.81 -11.09
CA ARG A 166 -14.86 18.40 -9.77
C ARG A 166 -13.76 19.35 -9.33
N LEU A 167 -12.51 19.00 -9.54
CA LEU A 167 -11.37 19.88 -9.27
C LEU A 167 -11.37 21.09 -10.20
N ALA A 168 -11.74 20.92 -11.49
CA ALA A 168 -11.88 22.03 -12.43
C ALA A 168 -12.97 23.04 -12.00
N GLU A 169 -14.08 22.58 -11.40
CA GLU A 169 -15.10 23.44 -10.82
C GLU A 169 -14.47 24.36 -9.76
N HIS A 170 -13.58 23.85 -8.90
CA HIS A 170 -12.88 24.63 -7.87
C HIS A 170 -11.84 25.63 -8.41
N THR A 171 -11.46 25.53 -9.67
CA THR A 171 -10.64 26.58 -10.30
C THR A 171 -11.44 27.83 -10.68
N LYS A 172 -12.78 27.76 -10.62
CA LYS A 172 -13.70 28.80 -11.09
C LYS A 172 -14.68 29.28 -10.01
N ASP A 173 -14.83 28.54 -8.92
CA ASP A 173 -15.73 28.85 -7.82
C ASP A 173 -15.07 29.72 -6.73
N ARG A 174 -15.71 29.86 -5.56
CA ARG A 174 -15.20 30.61 -4.41
C ARG A 174 -13.83 30.16 -3.88
N LEU A 175 -13.36 28.98 -4.26
CA LEU A 175 -12.07 28.43 -3.88
C LEU A 175 -10.97 28.75 -4.89
N SER A 176 -11.27 29.37 -6.02
CA SER A 176 -10.40 29.50 -7.19
C SER A 176 -8.99 30.07 -6.89
N SER A 177 -8.86 30.95 -5.90
CA SER A 177 -7.59 31.57 -5.49
C SER A 177 -7.08 31.09 -4.12
N ARG A 178 -7.66 30.04 -3.57
CA ARG A 178 -7.42 29.62 -2.18
C ARG A 178 -6.66 28.32 -2.04
N TRP A 179 -6.30 27.66 -3.15
CA TRP A 179 -5.58 26.39 -3.12
C TRP A 179 -4.56 26.29 -4.25
N ASP A 180 -3.44 25.63 -3.95
CA ASP A 180 -2.31 25.43 -4.86
C ASP A 180 -1.98 23.97 -5.05
N ARG A 181 -2.37 23.12 -4.11
CA ARG A 181 -2.13 21.67 -4.14
C ARG A 181 -3.38 20.90 -3.78
N PHE A 182 -3.42 19.64 -4.17
CA PHE A 182 -4.48 18.72 -3.82
C PHE A 182 -3.96 17.31 -3.60
N SER A 183 -4.60 16.59 -2.69
CA SER A 183 -4.46 15.13 -2.53
C SER A 183 -5.78 14.48 -2.85
N TRP A 184 -5.75 13.23 -3.28
CA TRP A 184 -6.96 12.48 -3.58
C TRP A 184 -6.80 11.02 -3.21
N PHE A 185 -7.90 10.38 -2.81
CA PHE A 185 -7.98 8.99 -2.37
C PHE A 185 -9.12 8.32 -3.13
N GLY A 186 -8.77 7.41 -4.04
CA GLY A 186 -9.66 6.86 -5.02
C GLY A 186 -10.11 5.44 -4.75
N VAL A 187 -11.40 5.18 -4.98
CA VAL A 187 -12.02 3.86 -4.76
C VAL A 187 -11.87 2.92 -5.96
N ARG A 188 -11.64 3.46 -7.17
CA ARG A 188 -11.42 2.64 -8.38
C ARG A 188 -9.99 2.15 -8.42
N SER A 189 -9.82 0.86 -8.70
CA SER A 189 -8.49 0.24 -8.89
C SER A 189 -7.84 0.68 -10.21
N VAL A 190 -6.54 0.47 -10.32
CA VAL A 190 -5.80 0.63 -11.57
C VAL A 190 -5.48 -0.75 -12.12
N LYS A 191 -5.86 -0.99 -13.38
CA LYS A 191 -5.59 -2.23 -14.10
C LYS A 191 -4.13 -2.27 -14.59
N ALA A 192 -3.65 -3.44 -14.97
CA ALA A 192 -2.29 -3.62 -15.47
C ALA A 192 -1.98 -2.79 -16.75
N ASP A 193 -3.01 -2.44 -17.52
CA ASP A 193 -2.91 -1.59 -18.72
C ASP A 193 -2.92 -0.08 -18.39
N GLY A 194 -2.92 0.31 -17.12
CA GLY A 194 -2.96 1.71 -16.68
C GLY A 194 -4.37 2.34 -16.70
N LYS A 195 -5.42 1.58 -17.02
CA LYS A 195 -6.79 2.10 -16.98
C LYS A 195 -7.45 1.92 -15.62
N LEU A 196 -8.38 2.81 -15.30
CA LEU A 196 -9.21 2.68 -14.10
C LEU A 196 -10.16 1.47 -14.22
N GLY A 197 -10.24 0.69 -13.15
CA GLY A 197 -11.22 -0.38 -13.00
C GLY A 197 -12.64 0.13 -12.81
N ASP A 198 -13.58 -0.77 -12.56
CA ASP A 198 -14.97 -0.42 -12.30
C ASP A 198 -15.14 0.15 -10.88
N MET A 199 -16.31 0.75 -10.62
CA MET A 199 -16.67 1.14 -9.25
C MET A 199 -16.78 -0.11 -8.38
N PRO A 200 -16.28 -0.10 -7.12
CA PRO A 200 -16.40 -1.26 -6.25
C PRO A 200 -17.88 -1.57 -5.97
N SER A 201 -18.23 -2.86 -6.00
CA SER A 201 -19.55 -3.33 -5.57
C SER A 201 -19.70 -3.18 -4.05
N SER A 202 -20.89 -2.85 -3.58
CA SER A 202 -21.23 -2.66 -2.16
C SER A 202 -21.03 -3.96 -1.34
N GLY A 203 -20.42 -3.84 -0.17
CA GLY A 203 -20.16 -4.97 0.74
C GLY A 203 -19.05 -4.70 1.76
N ILE A 204 -18.92 -3.44 2.22
CA ILE A 204 -17.83 -3.02 3.11
C ILE A 204 -18.18 -3.35 4.55
N SER A 205 -17.28 -4.06 5.26
CA SER A 205 -17.42 -4.30 6.70
C SER A 205 -17.14 -3.02 7.50
N VAL A 206 -17.74 -2.89 8.69
CA VAL A 206 -17.51 -1.76 9.60
C VAL A 206 -16.02 -1.65 9.99
N SER A 207 -15.36 -2.77 10.21
CA SER A 207 -13.91 -2.78 10.52
C SER A 207 -13.08 -2.25 9.37
N THR A 208 -13.39 -2.61 8.12
CA THR A 208 -12.72 -2.08 6.93
C THR A 208 -12.96 -0.58 6.78
N LEU A 209 -14.18 -0.10 7.06
CA LEU A 209 -14.49 1.32 7.02
C LEU A 209 -13.66 2.10 8.05
N ILE A 210 -13.62 1.64 9.30
CA ILE A 210 -12.86 2.30 10.39
C ILE A 210 -11.37 2.33 10.05
N ALA A 211 -10.78 1.20 9.64
CA ALA A 211 -9.37 1.13 9.27
C ALA A 211 -9.03 2.04 8.08
N THR A 212 -9.94 2.14 7.10
CA THR A 212 -9.76 3.03 5.94
C THR A 212 -9.83 4.50 6.34
N MET A 213 -10.76 4.87 7.23
CA MET A 213 -10.88 6.26 7.73
C MET A 213 -9.64 6.68 8.51
N GLU A 214 -9.12 5.81 9.38
CA GLU A 214 -7.88 6.05 10.13
C GLU A 214 -6.70 6.24 9.15
N ALA A 215 -6.50 5.32 8.24
CA ALA A 215 -5.41 5.37 7.27
C ALA A 215 -5.47 6.63 6.39
N LEU A 216 -6.68 7.02 5.94
CA LEU A 216 -6.89 8.24 5.15
C LEU A 216 -6.55 9.50 5.94
N LEU A 217 -6.90 9.57 7.23
CA LEU A 217 -6.58 10.71 8.08
C LEU A 217 -5.09 10.79 8.38
N ILE A 218 -4.42 9.66 8.60
CA ILE A 218 -2.97 9.61 8.81
C ILE A 218 -2.25 10.09 7.54
N GLU A 219 -2.60 9.55 6.39
CA GLU A 219 -1.97 9.91 5.12
C GLU A 219 -2.28 11.34 4.67
N GLY A 220 -3.53 11.77 4.81
CA GLY A 220 -3.97 13.10 4.36
C GLY A 220 -3.54 14.26 5.23
N LEU A 221 -3.31 14.02 6.52
CA LEU A 221 -2.94 15.05 7.50
C LEU A 221 -1.48 14.96 7.96
N GLU A 222 -0.80 13.83 7.69
CA GLU A 222 0.59 13.55 8.10
C GLU A 222 0.89 13.95 9.56
N PRO A 223 0.10 13.46 10.54
CA PRO A 223 0.25 13.92 11.91
C PRO A 223 1.61 13.47 12.49
N PRO A 224 2.37 14.36 13.14
CA PRO A 224 3.78 14.11 13.52
C PRO A 224 3.96 12.96 14.52
N GLN A 225 2.93 12.53 15.20
CA GLN A 225 2.97 11.39 16.13
C GLN A 225 2.67 10.04 15.46
N ASN A 226 2.10 10.03 14.27
CA ASN A 226 1.90 8.82 13.48
C ASN A 226 3.15 8.55 12.64
N ARG A 227 3.97 7.57 13.05
CA ARG A 227 5.24 7.23 12.41
C ARG A 227 5.13 6.14 11.33
N ARG A 228 3.93 5.62 11.08
CA ARG A 228 3.65 4.55 10.12
C ARG A 228 2.31 4.83 9.44
N GLN A 229 2.20 4.41 8.19
CA GLN A 229 0.90 4.32 7.52
C GLN A 229 -0.08 3.51 8.34
N GLY A 230 -1.37 3.89 8.31
CA GLY A 230 -2.43 3.17 9.00
C GLY A 230 -2.45 1.69 8.64
N ASP A 231 -2.72 0.82 9.62
CA ASP A 231 -2.82 -0.62 9.39
C ASP A 231 -3.94 -0.93 8.38
N GLY A 232 -3.60 -1.69 7.33
CA GLY A 232 -4.55 -2.07 6.29
C GLY A 232 -4.66 -1.13 5.08
N PHE A 233 -3.95 0.00 5.05
CA PHE A 233 -3.89 0.86 3.87
C PHE A 233 -3.05 0.18 2.78
N ARG A 234 -3.71 -0.39 1.79
CA ARG A 234 -3.09 -1.13 0.67
C ARG A 234 -3.14 -0.39 -0.65
N ALA A 235 -3.55 0.87 -0.62
CA ALA A 235 -3.60 1.70 -1.80
C ALA A 235 -2.20 1.97 -2.36
N VAL A 236 -2.10 2.13 -3.68
CA VAL A 236 -0.86 2.50 -4.35
C VAL A 236 -0.85 4.02 -4.51
N GLU A 237 0.24 4.64 -4.06
CA GLU A 237 0.49 6.04 -4.31
C GLU A 237 0.83 6.27 -5.78
N PHE A 238 0.29 7.34 -6.35
CA PHE A 238 0.62 7.79 -7.69
C PHE A 238 1.27 9.17 -7.64
N LEU A 239 2.46 9.25 -8.21
CA LEU A 239 3.18 10.50 -8.36
C LEU A 239 2.63 11.27 -9.54
N GLN A 240 2.38 12.55 -9.35
CA GLN A 240 1.84 13.43 -10.38
C GLN A 240 2.80 13.52 -11.58
N GLN A 241 2.22 13.55 -12.76
CA GLN A 241 2.93 13.87 -14.00
C GLN A 241 2.33 15.11 -14.65
N THR A 242 3.20 15.92 -15.23
CA THR A 242 2.77 17.06 -16.06
C THR A 242 2.10 16.55 -17.32
N ASP A 243 0.97 17.14 -17.71
CA ASP A 243 0.34 16.86 -18.99
C ASP A 243 1.31 17.26 -20.14
N PRO A 244 1.64 16.34 -21.06
CA PRO A 244 2.56 16.62 -22.17
C PRO A 244 2.14 17.85 -22.99
N ASP A 245 0.83 18.04 -23.24
CA ASP A 245 0.31 19.20 -23.97
C ASP A 245 0.57 20.51 -23.23
N LEU A 246 0.56 20.48 -21.88
CA LEU A 246 0.91 21.63 -21.05
C LEU A 246 2.42 21.91 -21.11
N ALA A 247 3.24 20.87 -21.03
CA ALA A 247 4.70 20.99 -21.12
C ALA A 247 5.13 21.60 -22.47
N ASP A 248 4.54 21.13 -23.57
CA ASP A 248 4.83 21.66 -24.90
C ASP A 248 4.39 23.11 -25.08
N ARG A 249 3.27 23.52 -24.49
CA ARG A 249 2.83 24.92 -24.52
C ARG A 249 3.79 25.83 -23.73
N ARG A 250 4.22 25.42 -22.55
CA ARG A 250 5.21 26.16 -21.75
C ARG A 250 6.49 26.35 -22.54
N ARG A 251 7.02 25.29 -23.15
CA ARG A 251 8.24 25.34 -23.97
C ARG A 251 8.11 26.33 -25.14
N ARG A 252 6.96 26.33 -25.85
CA ARG A 252 6.72 27.28 -26.93
C ARG A 252 6.65 28.73 -26.44
N GLN A 253 6.03 28.96 -25.29
CA GLN A 253 5.96 30.29 -24.67
C GLN A 253 7.35 30.80 -24.27
N ASP A 254 8.17 29.92 -23.68
CA ASP A 254 9.54 30.27 -23.29
C ASP A 254 10.40 30.63 -24.51
N ILE A 255 10.31 29.83 -25.58
CA ILE A 255 11.00 30.13 -26.84
C ILE A 255 10.53 31.46 -27.44
N GLN A 256 9.22 31.71 -27.47
CA GLN A 256 8.67 32.97 -27.99
C GLN A 256 9.14 34.18 -27.14
N ALA A 257 9.21 34.03 -25.83
CA ALA A 257 9.71 35.08 -24.92
C ALA A 257 11.18 35.40 -25.19
N LEU A 258 12.00 34.36 -25.39
CA LEU A 258 13.42 34.54 -25.76
C LEU A 258 13.60 35.21 -27.15
N LEU A 259 12.75 34.92 -28.09
CA LEU A 259 12.81 35.53 -29.45
C LEU A 259 12.32 37.00 -29.46
N ASN A 260 11.40 37.37 -28.56
CA ASN A 260 10.82 38.72 -28.49
C ASN A 260 11.55 39.64 -27.49
N GLY A 261 12.48 39.12 -26.70
CA GLY A 261 13.24 39.87 -25.67
C GLY A 261 14.70 40.15 -26.02
N GLY A 262 15.10 39.92 -27.33
CA GLY A 262 16.43 40.24 -27.85
C GLY A 262 16.46 41.59 -28.57
#